data_84be8826d1ff540a6acfc4ba0b452fc3
#
_entry.id   84be8826d1ff540a6acfc4ba0b452fc3
#
_cell.length_a   1.000
_cell.length_b   1.000
_cell.length_c   1.000
_cell.angle_alpha   90.00
_cell.angle_beta   90.00
_cell.angle_gamma   90.00
#
_symmetry.space_group_name_H-M   'P 1'
#
loop_
_entity.id
_entity.type
_entity.pdbx_description
1 polymer ?
#
loop_
_entity_poly.entity_id
_entity_poly.type
_entity_poly.pdbx_seq_one_letter_code
_entity_poly.pdbx_strand_id
1 'polypeptide(L)'
;MGEVFKLNHCYNVDCVPAMELFPDNYFDLAVVDPPYFSGPERRGFYGSKVSKIGVHRDYPISPAWIRPGPEYFRELLRVSRHYIVWGCNYFDYKFATGRIVWDKCNGSSSFSDCEIAATDLFTSVRLFRYMWSGMMQGKSIAEGGTMQGNKSLNEKRIHPTQKPVALYDWIFKNYAEPGQKILDTHLGSGSSRIAAYEAGLDFIGFEIDPFYFQLEEERFAEHTSQTSLFHMER
;
A
#
# COMPACT_ATOMS: atom_id res chain seq x y z
N MET A 1 9.00 30.02 5.09
CA MET A 1 9.52 29.02 4.14
C MET A 1 8.29 28.38 3.50
N GLY A 2 8.19 28.44 2.15
CA GLY A 2 7.06 27.79 1.47
C GLY A 2 7.14 26.29 1.67
N GLU A 3 6.01 25.64 1.89
CA GLU A 3 5.95 24.17 1.99
C GLU A 3 6.49 23.57 0.71
N VAL A 4 7.56 22.80 0.82
CA VAL A 4 8.19 22.09 -0.32
C VAL A 4 7.22 21.02 -0.85
N PHE A 5 6.43 20.41 0.04
CA PHE A 5 5.42 19.41 -0.25
C PHE A 5 4.04 19.87 0.18
N LYS A 6 3.05 19.70 -0.69
CA LYS A 6 1.64 20.04 -0.42
C LYS A 6 0.88 18.80 0.01
N LEU A 7 -0.08 18.97 0.92
CA LEU A 7 -1.02 17.91 1.27
C LEU A 7 -1.86 17.49 0.06
N ASN A 8 -2.29 16.25 0.07
CA ASN A 8 -3.10 15.61 -0.97
C ASN A 8 -2.39 15.50 -2.34
N HIS A 9 -1.05 15.43 -2.30
CA HIS A 9 -0.21 15.22 -3.48
C HIS A 9 0.77 14.07 -3.26
N CYS A 10 1.12 13.42 -4.36
CA CYS A 10 2.20 12.43 -4.41
C CYS A 10 3.36 12.97 -5.21
N TYR A 11 4.56 12.44 -4.96
CA TYR A 11 5.80 12.96 -5.54
C TYR A 11 6.70 11.83 -5.98
N ASN A 12 7.29 12.00 -7.19
CA ASN A 12 8.29 11.07 -7.71
C ASN A 12 9.67 11.45 -7.17
N VAL A 13 9.98 11.01 -5.96
CA VAL A 13 11.23 11.33 -5.24
C VAL A 13 11.67 10.18 -4.34
N ASP A 14 12.94 10.18 -3.95
CA ASP A 14 13.43 9.34 -2.86
C ASP A 14 12.83 9.81 -1.52
N CYS A 15 12.22 8.87 -0.78
CA CYS A 15 11.51 9.18 0.45
C CYS A 15 12.44 9.60 1.61
N VAL A 16 13.70 9.13 1.66
CA VAL A 16 14.59 9.46 2.79
C VAL A 16 14.96 10.94 2.79
N PRO A 17 15.52 11.52 1.70
CA PRO A 17 15.76 12.96 1.62
C PRO A 17 14.48 13.79 1.72
N ALA A 18 13.34 13.26 1.22
CA ALA A 18 12.07 13.95 1.33
C ALA A 18 11.59 14.05 2.78
N MET A 19 11.70 12.98 3.56
CA MET A 19 11.33 12.97 4.98
C MET A 19 12.18 13.96 5.80
N GLU A 20 13.46 14.15 5.48
CA GLU A 20 14.34 15.11 6.18
C GLU A 20 13.82 16.56 6.15
N LEU A 21 12.95 16.91 5.18
CA LEU A 21 12.37 18.23 5.04
C LEU A 21 11.17 18.49 5.94
N PHE A 22 10.64 17.45 6.61
CA PHE A 22 9.51 17.59 7.53
C PHE A 22 9.98 17.73 8.98
N PRO A 23 9.26 18.50 9.80
CA PRO A 23 9.51 18.53 11.24
C PRO A 23 9.13 17.19 11.90
N ASP A 24 9.61 17.00 13.12
CA ASP A 24 9.25 15.84 13.95
C ASP A 24 7.74 15.78 14.15
N ASN A 25 7.17 14.58 14.08
CA ASN A 25 5.74 14.31 14.29
C ASN A 25 4.79 15.11 13.38
N TYR A 26 5.23 15.43 12.16
CA TYR A 26 4.40 16.15 11.18
C TYR A 26 3.18 15.35 10.74
N PHE A 27 3.36 14.03 10.53
CA PHE A 27 2.30 13.12 10.15
C PHE A 27 1.67 12.47 11.39
N ASP A 28 0.36 12.31 11.38
CA ASP A 28 -0.35 11.63 12.46
C ASP A 28 -0.15 10.11 12.37
N LEU A 29 -0.11 9.57 11.15
CA LEU A 29 0.11 8.15 10.92
C LEU A 29 0.91 7.92 9.62
N ALA A 30 1.97 7.13 9.70
CA ALA A 30 2.61 6.54 8.52
C ALA A 30 2.08 5.11 8.29
N VAL A 31 1.66 4.80 7.05
CA VAL A 31 1.27 3.45 6.64
C VAL A 31 2.09 3.07 5.43
N VAL A 32 3.11 2.24 5.63
CA VAL A 32 4.15 2.02 4.64
C VAL A 32 4.37 0.55 4.33
N ASP A 33 4.73 0.27 3.06
CA ASP A 33 5.04 -1.07 2.55
C ASP A 33 6.38 -1.07 1.80
N PRO A 34 7.51 -0.89 2.50
CA PRO A 34 8.81 -0.82 1.86
C PRO A 34 9.23 -2.18 1.27
N PRO A 35 10.11 -2.22 0.26
CA PRO A 35 10.57 -3.46 -0.35
C PRO A 35 11.20 -4.42 0.66
N TYR A 36 10.73 -5.68 0.68
CA TYR A 36 11.26 -6.71 1.58
C TYR A 36 12.53 -7.37 1.06
N PHE A 37 12.69 -7.40 -0.26
CA PHE A 37 13.81 -8.00 -0.98
C PHE A 37 14.34 -7.03 -2.02
N SER A 38 15.60 -7.20 -2.39
CA SER A 38 16.17 -6.54 -3.56
C SER A 38 15.62 -7.21 -4.82
N GLY A 39 14.52 -6.66 -5.35
CA GLY A 39 13.87 -7.06 -6.58
C GLY A 39 13.02 -8.35 -6.47
N PRO A 40 11.70 -8.25 -6.53
CA PRO A 40 10.80 -9.40 -6.61
C PRO A 40 11.04 -10.23 -7.88
N GLU A 41 11.57 -9.63 -8.93
CA GLU A 41 11.94 -10.25 -10.21
C GLU A 41 13.03 -11.34 -10.11
N ARG A 42 13.91 -11.28 -9.11
CA ARG A 42 14.99 -12.28 -8.93
C ARG A 42 14.47 -13.71 -8.74
N ARG A 43 13.19 -13.86 -8.39
CA ARG A 43 12.53 -15.15 -8.20
C ARG A 43 11.72 -15.61 -9.43
N GLY A 44 11.64 -14.81 -10.50
CA GLY A 44 10.87 -15.13 -11.70
C GLY A 44 9.35 -15.27 -11.47
N PHE A 45 8.83 -14.73 -10.36
CA PHE A 45 7.41 -14.87 -10.01
C PHE A 45 6.51 -13.82 -10.66
N TYR A 46 7.08 -12.71 -11.10
CA TYR A 46 6.32 -11.58 -11.61
C TYR A 46 6.63 -11.33 -13.09
N GLY A 47 5.57 -11.24 -13.89
CA GLY A 47 5.61 -10.67 -15.24
C GLY A 47 5.97 -11.58 -16.40
N SER A 48 6.56 -12.77 -16.21
CA SER A 48 7.03 -13.61 -17.32
C SER A 48 6.06 -14.69 -17.80
N LYS A 49 4.91 -14.89 -17.12
CA LYS A 49 3.97 -15.95 -17.48
C LYS A 49 2.70 -15.38 -18.10
N VAL A 50 2.47 -15.77 -19.35
CA VAL A 50 1.15 -15.62 -19.98
C VAL A 50 0.16 -16.47 -19.19
N SER A 51 -0.93 -15.87 -18.71
CA SER A 51 -1.98 -16.62 -18.05
C SER A 51 -2.61 -17.61 -19.04
N LYS A 52 -3.27 -18.66 -18.56
CA LYS A 52 -4.00 -19.64 -19.40
C LYS A 52 -5.04 -18.99 -20.34
N ILE A 53 -5.41 -17.75 -20.10
CA ILE A 53 -6.34 -16.95 -20.92
C ILE A 53 -5.63 -15.87 -21.75
N GLY A 54 -4.30 -15.97 -21.92
CA GLY A 54 -3.53 -15.07 -22.80
C GLY A 54 -3.23 -13.68 -22.25
N VAL A 55 -3.57 -13.37 -21.00
CA VAL A 55 -3.22 -12.07 -20.41
C VAL A 55 -1.77 -12.07 -19.96
N HIS A 56 -0.95 -11.31 -20.66
CA HIS A 56 0.42 -11.00 -20.26
C HIS A 56 0.40 -9.71 -19.43
N ARG A 57 0.99 -9.75 -18.24
CA ARG A 57 1.27 -8.57 -17.44
C ARG A 57 2.77 -8.42 -17.35
N ASP A 58 3.28 -7.41 -18.01
CA ASP A 58 4.68 -7.06 -17.92
C ASP A 58 4.83 -6.02 -16.80
N TYR A 59 5.61 -6.39 -15.79
CA TYR A 59 5.99 -5.48 -14.71
C TYR A 59 7.47 -5.18 -14.89
N PRO A 60 7.83 -3.95 -15.33
CA PRO A 60 9.23 -3.58 -15.50
C PRO A 60 10.00 -3.76 -14.19
N ILE A 61 11.24 -4.21 -14.31
CA ILE A 61 12.18 -4.30 -13.20
C ILE A 61 12.53 -2.89 -12.76
N SER A 62 12.30 -2.58 -11.48
CA SER A 62 12.75 -1.31 -10.92
C SER A 62 14.10 -1.49 -10.20
N PRO A 63 15.14 -0.76 -10.60
CA PRO A 63 16.41 -0.72 -9.88
C PRO A 63 16.26 -0.07 -8.49
N ALA A 64 15.17 0.65 -8.26
CA ALA A 64 14.89 1.35 -7.01
C ALA A 64 14.33 0.44 -5.90
N TRP A 65 14.01 -0.83 -6.18
CA TRP A 65 13.55 -1.76 -5.15
C TRP A 65 14.70 -2.25 -4.28
N ILE A 66 15.17 -1.35 -3.43
CA ILE A 66 16.23 -1.61 -2.46
C ILE A 66 15.59 -1.73 -1.08
N ARG A 67 15.93 -2.80 -0.36
CA ARG A 67 15.51 -2.98 1.03
C ARG A 67 16.05 -1.84 1.88
N PRO A 68 15.21 -1.06 2.59
CA PRO A 68 15.67 0.07 3.37
C PRO A 68 16.52 -0.34 4.57
N GLY A 69 17.48 0.51 4.91
CA GLY A 69 18.33 0.39 6.08
C GLY A 69 17.72 1.06 7.34
N PRO A 70 18.45 1.02 8.48
CA PRO A 70 17.97 1.60 9.73
C PRO A 70 17.72 3.11 9.68
N GLU A 71 18.41 3.84 8.80
CA GLU A 71 18.25 5.29 8.58
C GLU A 71 16.84 5.64 8.12
N TYR A 72 16.28 4.85 7.21
CA TYR A 72 14.90 5.00 6.75
C TYR A 72 13.91 4.92 7.93
N PHE A 73 14.04 3.89 8.78
CA PHE A 73 13.12 3.73 9.91
C PHE A 73 13.28 4.83 10.95
N ARG A 74 14.51 5.35 11.17
CA ARG A 74 14.72 6.50 12.06
C ARG A 74 13.97 7.73 11.56
N GLU A 75 14.08 8.06 10.27
CA GLU A 75 13.37 9.20 9.68
C GLU A 75 11.85 8.97 9.67
N LEU A 76 11.37 7.79 9.29
CA LEU A 76 9.96 7.44 9.32
C LEU A 76 9.35 7.67 10.72
N LEU A 77 10.02 7.19 11.76
CA LEU A 77 9.54 7.33 13.15
C LEU A 77 9.75 8.75 13.70
N ARG A 78 10.68 9.53 13.16
CA ARG A 78 10.86 10.94 13.52
C ARG A 78 9.72 11.80 13.01
N VAL A 79 9.35 11.63 11.73
CA VAL A 79 8.35 12.49 11.08
C VAL A 79 6.92 12.09 11.40
N SER A 80 6.68 10.91 11.94
CA SER A 80 5.34 10.37 12.19
C SER A 80 5.10 10.11 13.66
N ARG A 81 3.90 10.46 14.16
CA ARG A 81 3.48 10.19 15.54
C ARG A 81 3.25 8.71 15.78
N HIS A 82 2.63 8.06 14.80
CA HIS A 82 2.33 6.62 14.81
C HIS A 82 2.69 5.99 13.46
N TYR A 83 2.87 4.68 13.47
CA TYR A 83 3.24 3.96 12.26
C TYR A 83 2.56 2.60 12.13
N ILE A 84 2.40 2.16 10.88
CA ILE A 84 2.11 0.79 10.47
C ILE A 84 3.12 0.44 9.38
N VAL A 85 4.04 -0.49 9.65
CA VAL A 85 5.09 -0.92 8.72
C VAL A 85 4.86 -2.37 8.32
N TRP A 86 4.45 -2.59 7.07
CA TRP A 86 4.27 -3.92 6.50
C TRP A 86 5.60 -4.63 6.28
N GLY A 87 5.59 -5.97 6.32
CA GLY A 87 6.80 -6.77 6.15
C GLY A 87 7.80 -6.63 7.29
N CYS A 88 7.37 -6.26 8.47
CA CYS A 88 8.24 -6.00 9.63
C CYS A 88 9.15 -7.20 10.02
N ASN A 89 8.77 -8.42 9.64
CA ASN A 89 9.54 -9.64 9.84
C ASN A 89 10.75 -9.78 8.90
N TYR A 90 10.88 -8.91 7.89
CA TYR A 90 12.00 -8.92 6.94
C TYR A 90 13.09 -7.90 7.29
N PHE A 91 12.85 -7.01 8.25
CA PHE A 91 13.78 -5.95 8.61
C PHE A 91 14.46 -6.25 9.93
N ASP A 92 15.77 -5.98 9.98
CA ASP A 92 16.54 -6.00 11.23
C ASP A 92 16.38 -4.64 11.95
N TYR A 93 15.17 -4.43 12.47
CA TYR A 93 14.79 -3.23 13.20
C TYR A 93 13.84 -3.57 14.34
N LYS A 94 14.05 -2.95 15.51
CA LYS A 94 13.23 -3.20 16.70
C LYS A 94 11.98 -2.31 16.67
N PHE A 95 10.88 -2.83 16.17
CA PHE A 95 9.58 -2.18 16.24
C PHE A 95 8.89 -2.39 17.59
N ALA A 96 7.87 -1.58 17.88
CA ALA A 96 6.92 -1.81 18.97
C ALA A 96 6.22 -3.18 18.85
N THR A 97 5.52 -3.61 19.91
CA THR A 97 4.97 -4.98 20.00
C THR A 97 3.67 -5.21 19.25
N GLY A 98 2.93 -4.17 18.92
CA GLY A 98 1.66 -4.28 18.18
C GLY A 98 1.84 -4.92 16.81
N ARG A 99 0.91 -5.78 16.43
CA ARG A 99 0.95 -6.46 15.12
C ARG A 99 -0.40 -6.43 14.45
N ILE A 100 -0.37 -6.23 13.12
CA ILE A 100 -1.51 -6.48 12.24
C ILE A 100 -1.13 -7.66 11.35
N VAL A 101 -1.98 -8.66 11.29
CA VAL A 101 -1.85 -9.82 10.41
C VAL A 101 -2.90 -9.69 9.32
N TRP A 102 -2.47 -9.67 8.07
CA TRP A 102 -3.37 -9.80 6.93
C TRP A 102 -3.40 -11.25 6.45
N ASP A 103 -4.46 -11.98 6.78
CA ASP A 103 -4.76 -13.30 6.25
C ASP A 103 -5.30 -13.16 4.82
N LYS A 104 -4.57 -13.68 3.84
CA LYS A 104 -4.91 -13.60 2.42
C LYS A 104 -5.95 -14.62 1.99
N CYS A 105 -6.36 -15.51 2.87
CA CYS A 105 -7.33 -16.59 2.61
C CYS A 105 -6.97 -17.42 1.36
N ASN A 106 -5.67 -17.61 1.08
CA ASN A 106 -5.19 -18.21 -0.17
C ASN A 106 -5.01 -19.74 -0.11
N GLY A 107 -5.44 -20.37 0.99
CA GLY A 107 -5.50 -21.82 1.17
C GLY A 107 -4.11 -22.49 1.05
N SER A 108 -4.00 -23.51 0.21
CA SER A 108 -2.75 -24.28 -0.03
C SER A 108 -1.89 -23.69 -1.14
N SER A 109 -1.94 -22.39 -1.39
CA SER A 109 -1.09 -21.72 -2.37
C SER A 109 0.39 -21.78 -1.95
N SER A 110 1.31 -21.73 -2.92
CA SER A 110 2.75 -21.59 -2.67
C SER A 110 3.17 -20.17 -2.24
N PHE A 111 2.24 -19.22 -2.22
CA PHE A 111 2.47 -17.86 -1.71
C PHE A 111 2.26 -17.82 -0.20
N SER A 112 2.81 -16.77 0.45
CA SER A 112 2.60 -16.56 1.88
C SER A 112 1.11 -16.50 2.23
N ASP A 113 0.72 -17.22 3.28
CA ASP A 113 -0.65 -17.26 3.78
C ASP A 113 -1.11 -15.91 4.33
N CYS A 114 -0.17 -15.17 4.92
CA CYS A 114 -0.42 -13.86 5.52
C CYS A 114 0.77 -12.90 5.30
N GLU A 115 0.51 -11.63 5.56
CA GLU A 115 1.54 -10.59 5.76
C GLU A 115 1.39 -9.98 7.15
N ILE A 116 2.49 -9.48 7.69
CA ILE A 116 2.56 -8.97 9.06
C ILE A 116 3.06 -7.52 9.04
N ALA A 117 2.34 -6.64 9.71
CA ALA A 117 2.80 -5.29 9.98
C ALA A 117 3.12 -5.10 11.47
N ALA A 118 4.10 -4.25 11.76
CA ALA A 118 4.35 -3.71 13.10
C ALA A 118 3.68 -2.36 13.26
N THR A 119 3.25 -2.06 14.49
CA THR A 119 2.66 -0.77 14.86
C THR A 119 2.90 -0.44 16.33
N ASP A 120 2.87 0.84 16.66
CA ASP A 120 2.89 1.38 18.02
C ASP A 120 1.50 1.83 18.52
N LEU A 121 0.48 1.79 17.68
CA LEU A 121 -0.90 2.19 18.02
C LEU A 121 -1.51 1.36 19.16
N PHE A 122 -1.03 0.14 19.33
CA PHE A 122 -1.48 -0.80 20.38
C PHE A 122 -0.41 -1.88 20.63
N THR A 123 -0.61 -2.72 21.64
CA THR A 123 0.32 -3.81 22.00
C THR A 123 -0.18 -5.21 21.64
N SER A 124 -1.42 -5.31 21.19
CA SER A 124 -2.08 -6.58 20.82
C SER A 124 -1.80 -6.99 19.39
N VAL A 125 -2.33 -8.15 18.98
CA VAL A 125 -2.34 -8.59 17.58
C VAL A 125 -3.76 -8.41 17.02
N ARG A 126 -3.87 -7.82 15.85
CA ARG A 126 -5.13 -7.64 15.11
C ARG A 126 -5.08 -8.44 13.82
N LEU A 127 -6.25 -8.92 13.38
CA LEU A 127 -6.39 -9.74 12.19
C LEU A 127 -7.32 -9.05 11.19
N PHE A 128 -6.84 -8.90 9.96
CA PHE A 128 -7.63 -8.55 8.79
C PHE A 128 -7.69 -9.75 7.85
N ARG A 129 -8.86 -10.14 7.38
CA ARG A 129 -9.06 -11.26 6.46
C ARG A 129 -9.62 -10.76 5.15
N TYR A 130 -8.86 -10.94 4.08
CA TYR A 130 -9.29 -10.52 2.75
C TYR A 130 -8.53 -11.30 1.68
N MET A 131 -9.26 -12.01 0.83
CA MET A 131 -8.64 -12.79 -0.24
C MET A 131 -7.99 -11.91 -1.29
N TRP A 132 -6.73 -12.20 -1.57
CA TRP A 132 -5.92 -11.48 -2.54
C TRP A 132 -4.91 -12.41 -3.21
N SER A 133 -5.40 -13.30 -4.08
CA SER A 133 -4.58 -14.31 -4.76
C SER A 133 -4.85 -14.32 -6.26
N GLY A 134 -3.91 -13.80 -7.02
CA GLY A 134 -4.03 -13.71 -8.47
C GLY A 134 -5.29 -12.97 -8.92
N MET A 135 -6.20 -13.67 -9.59
CA MET A 135 -7.48 -13.13 -10.04
C MET A 135 -8.60 -13.25 -8.98
N MET A 136 -8.34 -13.96 -7.89
CA MET A 136 -9.29 -14.09 -6.79
C MET A 136 -9.09 -12.95 -5.81
N GLN A 137 -10.08 -12.09 -5.71
CA GLN A 137 -10.08 -10.92 -4.82
C GLN A 137 -11.36 -10.94 -3.98
N GLY A 138 -11.29 -10.44 -2.74
CA GLY A 138 -12.39 -10.51 -1.78
C GLY A 138 -13.72 -9.95 -2.31
N LYS A 139 -13.68 -8.86 -3.08
CA LYS A 139 -14.87 -8.25 -3.69
C LYS A 139 -15.55 -9.13 -4.76
N SER A 140 -14.83 -10.07 -5.35
CA SER A 140 -15.34 -10.91 -6.43
C SER A 140 -15.76 -12.32 -6.01
N ILE A 141 -15.64 -12.62 -4.71
CA ILE A 141 -15.97 -13.94 -4.17
C ILE A 141 -17.36 -13.88 -3.55
N ALA A 142 -18.22 -14.81 -3.93
CA ALA A 142 -19.55 -14.95 -3.32
C ALA A 142 -19.40 -15.36 -1.83
N GLU A 143 -20.26 -14.83 -0.96
CA GLU A 143 -20.28 -15.17 0.46
C GLU A 143 -20.26 -16.69 0.67
N GLY A 144 -19.30 -17.17 1.47
CA GLY A 144 -19.15 -18.57 1.82
C GLY A 144 -18.46 -19.46 0.79
N GLY A 145 -18.00 -18.93 -0.35
CA GLY A 145 -17.43 -19.71 -1.45
C GLY A 145 -15.98 -19.44 -1.78
N THR A 146 -15.33 -20.46 -2.30
CA THR A 146 -14.00 -20.38 -2.94
C THR A 146 -14.11 -20.07 -4.44
N MET A 147 -15.31 -19.86 -4.95
CA MET A 147 -15.56 -19.63 -6.37
C MET A 147 -15.61 -18.15 -6.69
N GLN A 148 -14.94 -17.80 -7.77
CA GLN A 148 -14.93 -16.45 -8.30
C GLN A 148 -16.33 -16.07 -8.82
N GLY A 149 -16.90 -15.05 -8.21
CA GLY A 149 -18.16 -14.43 -8.65
C GLY A 149 -17.93 -13.39 -9.76
N ASN A 150 -18.35 -12.16 -9.55
CA ASN A 150 -18.25 -11.11 -10.54
C ASN A 150 -16.82 -10.53 -10.65
N LYS A 151 -16.11 -10.89 -11.73
CA LYS A 151 -14.74 -10.40 -12.02
C LYS A 151 -14.65 -8.90 -12.28
N SER A 152 -15.76 -8.26 -12.67
CA SER A 152 -15.78 -6.81 -12.91
C SER A 152 -15.54 -5.99 -11.64
N LEU A 153 -15.72 -6.60 -10.47
CA LEU A 153 -15.45 -5.99 -9.16
C LEU A 153 -13.97 -6.06 -8.76
N ASN A 154 -13.13 -6.76 -9.53
CA ASN A 154 -11.71 -6.87 -9.22
C ASN A 154 -10.99 -5.54 -9.44
N GLU A 155 -10.12 -5.20 -8.51
CA GLU A 155 -9.18 -4.11 -8.71
C GLU A 155 -8.18 -4.47 -9.83
N LYS A 156 -7.96 -3.55 -10.76
CA LYS A 156 -6.90 -3.66 -11.75
C LYS A 156 -5.54 -3.60 -11.04
N ARG A 157 -4.71 -4.61 -11.24
CA ARG A 157 -3.35 -4.60 -10.70
C ARG A 157 -2.43 -3.87 -11.65
N ILE A 158 -1.74 -2.86 -11.16
CA ILE A 158 -0.75 -2.05 -11.88
C ILE A 158 0.66 -2.22 -11.32
N HIS A 159 0.79 -2.83 -10.13
CA HIS A 159 2.06 -3.06 -9.44
C HIS A 159 2.18 -4.54 -9.01
N PRO A 160 3.37 -5.18 -9.10
CA PRO A 160 3.53 -6.62 -8.83
C PRO A 160 3.23 -6.99 -7.37
N THR A 161 3.54 -6.11 -6.43
CA THR A 161 3.31 -6.32 -4.99
C THR A 161 2.11 -5.53 -4.46
N GLN A 162 1.22 -5.08 -5.35
CA GLN A 162 0.04 -4.28 -4.99
C GLN A 162 -0.78 -4.90 -3.87
N LYS A 163 -0.98 -4.14 -2.79
CA LYS A 163 -1.96 -4.43 -1.75
C LYS A 163 -3.35 -3.90 -2.14
N PRO A 164 -4.44 -4.53 -1.67
CA PRO A 164 -5.80 -4.09 -1.99
C PRO A 164 -6.16 -2.77 -1.29
N VAL A 165 -6.98 -1.95 -1.94
CA VAL A 165 -7.56 -0.75 -1.31
C VAL A 165 -8.32 -1.11 -0.02
N ALA A 166 -9.03 -2.24 -0.01
CA ALA A 166 -9.77 -2.73 1.15
C ALA A 166 -8.91 -2.91 2.43
N LEU A 167 -7.61 -3.21 2.30
CA LEU A 167 -6.69 -3.29 3.44
C LEU A 167 -6.47 -1.92 4.07
N TYR A 168 -6.19 -0.91 3.24
CA TYR A 168 -5.96 0.46 3.72
C TYR A 168 -7.26 1.10 4.22
N ASP A 169 -8.39 0.84 3.56
CA ASP A 169 -9.72 1.25 4.02
C ASP A 169 -10.01 0.70 5.45
N TRP A 170 -9.73 -0.59 5.67
CA TRP A 170 -9.86 -1.17 7.01
C TRP A 170 -8.91 -0.51 8.02
N ILE A 171 -7.65 -0.23 7.63
CA ILE A 171 -6.68 0.45 8.50
C ILE A 171 -7.20 1.84 8.88
N PHE A 172 -7.57 2.66 7.91
CA PHE A 172 -7.98 4.04 8.18
C PHE A 172 -9.28 4.12 8.96
N LYS A 173 -10.25 3.26 8.68
CA LYS A 173 -11.49 3.18 9.48
C LYS A 173 -11.29 2.81 10.95
N ASN A 174 -10.23 2.09 11.27
CA ASN A 174 -9.97 1.65 12.65
C ASN A 174 -8.95 2.53 13.38
N TYR A 175 -8.06 3.22 12.68
CA TYR A 175 -6.87 3.82 13.27
C TYR A 175 -6.58 5.25 12.80
N ALA A 176 -7.43 5.86 12.00
CA ALA A 176 -7.31 7.24 11.57
C ALA A 176 -8.66 7.98 11.66
N GLU A 177 -8.60 9.29 11.79
CA GLU A 177 -9.77 10.16 11.80
C GLU A 177 -9.68 11.19 10.67
N PRO A 178 -10.81 11.63 10.08
CA PRO A 178 -10.82 12.61 9.01
C PRO A 178 -9.98 13.84 9.33
N GLY A 179 -9.20 14.32 8.36
CA GLY A 179 -8.30 15.45 8.51
C GLY A 179 -6.94 15.13 9.13
N GLN A 180 -6.68 13.90 9.57
CA GLN A 180 -5.35 13.48 9.97
C GLN A 180 -4.42 13.34 8.75
N LYS A 181 -3.13 13.64 8.96
CA LYS A 181 -2.09 13.60 7.93
C LYS A 181 -1.47 12.21 7.85
N ILE A 182 -1.58 11.59 6.70
CA ILE A 182 -1.06 10.25 6.40
C ILE A 182 0.18 10.37 5.52
N LEU A 183 1.18 9.55 5.83
CA LEU A 183 2.37 9.36 5.02
C LEU A 183 2.42 7.95 4.45
N ASP A 184 2.66 7.83 3.14
CA ASP A 184 3.09 6.59 2.50
C ASP A 184 4.39 6.82 1.72
N THR A 185 5.47 6.18 2.12
CA THR A 185 6.81 6.38 1.56
C THR A 185 7.13 5.46 0.38
N HIS A 186 6.29 4.47 0.10
CA HIS A 186 6.46 3.50 -0.98
C HIS A 186 5.11 3.24 -1.63
N LEU A 187 4.63 4.25 -2.34
CA LEU A 187 3.26 4.38 -2.83
C LEU A 187 2.83 3.24 -3.77
N GLY A 188 3.77 2.78 -4.63
CA GLY A 188 3.56 1.67 -5.55
C GLY A 188 2.33 1.85 -6.43
N SER A 189 1.23 1.19 -6.07
CA SER A 189 -0.03 1.26 -6.83
C SER A 189 -0.99 2.37 -6.38
N GLY A 190 -0.69 3.14 -5.34
CA GLY A 190 -1.56 4.17 -4.77
C GLY A 190 -2.81 3.66 -4.07
N SER A 191 -2.84 2.39 -3.65
CA SER A 191 -4.01 1.86 -2.93
C SER A 191 -4.25 2.56 -1.60
N SER A 192 -3.21 2.97 -0.89
CA SER A 192 -3.26 3.78 0.32
C SER A 192 -3.83 5.19 0.06
N ARG A 193 -3.41 5.83 -1.06
CA ARG A 193 -3.91 7.15 -1.48
C ARG A 193 -5.41 7.13 -1.75
N ILE A 194 -5.89 6.12 -2.48
CA ILE A 194 -7.32 5.95 -2.78
C ILE A 194 -8.11 5.82 -1.47
N ALA A 195 -7.68 4.94 -0.56
CA ALA A 195 -8.36 4.74 0.71
C ALA A 195 -8.31 6.00 1.61
N ALA A 196 -7.20 6.74 1.62
CA ALA A 196 -7.07 8.00 2.35
C ALA A 196 -8.02 9.07 1.80
N TYR A 197 -8.14 9.19 0.48
CA TYR A 197 -9.09 10.09 -0.18
C TYR A 197 -10.54 9.78 0.19
N GLU A 198 -10.93 8.49 0.15
CA GLU A 198 -12.28 8.05 0.54
C GLU A 198 -12.58 8.27 2.03
N ALA A 199 -11.56 8.22 2.88
CA ALA A 199 -11.68 8.45 4.32
C ALA A 199 -11.60 9.94 4.71
N GLY A 200 -11.39 10.86 3.78
CA GLY A 200 -11.25 12.30 4.05
C GLY A 200 -10.00 12.65 4.85
N LEU A 201 -8.90 11.93 4.61
CA LEU A 201 -7.61 12.12 5.25
C LEU A 201 -6.72 13.01 4.38
N ASP A 202 -5.86 13.81 5.00
CA ASP A 202 -4.78 14.49 4.31
C ASP A 202 -3.64 13.51 4.04
N PHE A 203 -3.11 13.52 2.82
CA PHE A 203 -2.18 12.50 2.35
C PHE A 203 -0.95 13.08 1.67
N ILE A 204 0.22 12.52 1.96
CA ILE A 204 1.44 12.70 1.17
C ILE A 204 2.01 11.31 0.86
N GLY A 205 2.31 11.06 -0.42
CA GLY A 205 2.91 9.82 -0.89
C GLY A 205 4.20 10.05 -1.67
N PHE A 206 5.15 9.10 -1.55
CA PHE A 206 6.38 9.10 -2.33
C PHE A 206 6.51 7.81 -3.11
N GLU A 207 6.94 7.93 -4.37
CA GLU A 207 7.30 6.82 -5.24
C GLU A 207 8.57 7.19 -6.00
N ILE A 208 9.60 6.38 -5.86
CA ILE A 208 10.89 6.66 -6.49
C ILE A 208 10.92 6.24 -7.96
N ASP A 209 10.15 5.23 -8.35
CA ASP A 209 10.11 4.72 -9.70
C ASP A 209 9.14 5.56 -10.56
N PRO A 210 9.61 6.28 -11.59
CA PRO A 210 8.76 7.16 -12.39
C PRO A 210 7.69 6.42 -13.20
N PHE A 211 7.92 5.15 -13.56
CA PHE A 211 6.94 4.36 -14.28
C PHE A 211 5.74 4.00 -13.35
N TYR A 212 6.02 3.53 -12.13
CA TYR A 212 4.95 3.21 -11.18
C TYR A 212 4.27 4.45 -10.64
N PHE A 213 5.01 5.55 -10.48
CA PHE A 213 4.44 6.85 -10.13
C PHE A 213 3.41 7.32 -11.18
N GLN A 214 3.73 7.23 -12.47
CA GLN A 214 2.78 7.60 -13.53
C GLN A 214 1.53 6.69 -13.52
N LEU A 215 1.70 5.38 -13.37
CA LEU A 215 0.56 4.44 -13.32
C LEU A 215 -0.34 4.68 -12.10
N GLU A 216 0.23 5.06 -10.97
CA GLU A 216 -0.50 5.42 -9.77
C GLU A 216 -1.33 6.70 -9.98
N GLU A 217 -0.74 7.75 -10.54
CA GLU A 217 -1.43 9.01 -10.85
C GLU A 217 -2.62 8.77 -11.80
N GLU A 218 -2.43 7.97 -12.86
CA GLU A 218 -3.49 7.60 -13.79
C GLU A 218 -4.62 6.83 -13.07
N ARG A 219 -4.27 5.86 -12.20
CA ARG A 219 -5.25 5.07 -11.43
C ARG A 219 -6.04 5.95 -10.47
N PHE A 220 -5.37 6.87 -9.78
CA PHE A 220 -6.03 7.79 -8.85
C PHE A 220 -6.95 8.76 -9.58
N ALA A 221 -6.53 9.34 -10.71
CA ALA A 221 -7.34 10.21 -11.54
C ALA A 221 -8.60 9.48 -12.09
N GLU A 222 -8.44 8.22 -12.54
CA GLU A 222 -9.58 7.39 -12.97
C GLU A 222 -10.57 7.17 -11.81
N HIS A 223 -10.08 6.85 -10.63
CA HIS A 223 -10.92 6.61 -9.45
C HIS A 223 -11.70 7.85 -9.02
N THR A 224 -11.04 9.01 -8.93
CA THR A 224 -11.68 10.26 -8.50
C THR A 224 -12.67 10.81 -9.52
N SER A 225 -12.42 10.62 -10.83
CA SER A 225 -13.36 11.01 -11.88
C SER A 225 -14.66 10.21 -11.83
N GLN A 226 -14.59 8.91 -11.55
CA GLN A 226 -15.77 8.06 -11.38
C GLN A 226 -16.58 8.48 -10.14
N THR A 227 -15.94 8.77 -9.04
CA THR A 227 -16.61 9.19 -7.80
C THR A 227 -17.34 10.52 -7.96
N SER A 228 -16.77 11.47 -8.71
CA SER A 228 -17.40 12.77 -8.98
C SER A 228 -18.68 12.65 -9.79
N LEU A 229 -18.74 11.73 -10.75
CA LEU A 229 -19.96 11.48 -11.55
C LEU A 229 -21.10 10.94 -10.69
N PHE A 230 -20.83 10.04 -9.74
CA PHE A 230 -21.86 9.53 -8.83
C PHE A 230 -22.39 10.58 -7.82
N HIS A 231 -21.62 11.61 -7.50
CA HIS A 231 -22.07 12.70 -6.64
C HIS A 231 -22.86 13.77 -7.38
N MET A 232 -22.72 13.88 -8.70
CA MET A 232 -23.51 14.81 -9.52
C MET A 232 -24.91 14.28 -9.89
N GLU A 233 -25.16 12.98 -9.73
CA GLU A 233 -26.45 12.33 -10.02
C GLU A 233 -27.37 12.19 -8.79
N ARG A 234 -27.01 12.79 -7.64
CA ARG A 234 -27.82 12.87 -6.42
C ARG A 234 -28.18 14.33 -6.10
#